data_32bcebe201839cb235459ce0d49da994
#
_entry.id   32bcebe201839cb235459ce0d49da994
#
_cell.length_a   1.000
_cell.length_b   1.000
_cell.length_c   1.000
_cell.angle_alpha   90.00
_cell.angle_beta   90.00
_cell.angle_gamma   90.00
#
_symmetry.space_group_name_H-M   'P 1'
#
loop_
_entity.id
_entity.type
_entity.pdbx_description
1 polymer ?
#
loop_
_entity_poly.entity_id
_entity_poly.type
_entity_poly.pdbx_seq_one_letter_code
_entity_poly.pdbx_strand_id
1 'polypeptide(L)'
;MQNNQLKNRPKNLNLFTIRLPINAVVSILHRVSGVSLFLSIPLILLAFKASVDSPSNYFLLTHMLNTWYLKLLLIGLSWAFFHHFFAGIRHLLQDIHWMTSLNNARLSSRILLWLVGIATTVFAAFIWL
;
A
#
# COMPACT_ATOMS: atom_id res chain seq x y z
N MET A 1 -0.39 -6.97 -53.46
CA MET A 1 -1.54 -6.52 -52.66
C MET A 1 -1.40 -7.14 -51.26
N GLN A 2 -0.85 -6.40 -50.28
CA GLN A 2 -0.77 -6.86 -48.91
C GLN A 2 -2.17 -6.74 -48.30
N ASN A 3 -2.70 -7.90 -47.93
CA ASN A 3 -4.00 -8.02 -47.28
C ASN A 3 -3.89 -7.49 -45.87
N ASN A 4 -4.21 -6.21 -45.65
CA ASN A 4 -4.29 -5.58 -44.32
C ASN A 4 -5.53 -6.15 -43.59
N GLN A 5 -5.44 -7.40 -43.16
CA GLN A 5 -6.37 -7.92 -42.16
C GLN A 5 -6.12 -7.14 -40.87
N LEU A 6 -6.95 -6.15 -40.59
CA LEU A 6 -7.05 -5.50 -39.30
C LEU A 6 -7.26 -6.60 -38.29
N LYS A 7 -6.17 -7.01 -37.61
CA LYS A 7 -6.24 -7.95 -36.50
C LYS A 7 -7.21 -7.36 -35.46
N ASN A 8 -8.41 -7.89 -35.39
CA ASN A 8 -9.36 -7.57 -34.32
C ASN A 8 -8.69 -7.92 -32.97
N ARG A 9 -8.09 -6.93 -32.35
CA ARG A 9 -7.49 -7.09 -31.02
C ARG A 9 -8.62 -7.28 -30.02
N PRO A 10 -8.63 -8.37 -29.26
CA PRO A 10 -9.66 -8.57 -28.24
C PRO A 10 -9.60 -7.41 -27.24
N LYS A 11 -10.73 -6.69 -27.09
CA LYS A 11 -10.89 -5.60 -26.12
C LYS A 11 -11.67 -6.14 -24.94
N ASN A 12 -11.00 -6.51 -23.85
CA ASN A 12 -11.67 -6.80 -22.59
C ASN A 12 -11.68 -5.53 -21.72
N LEU A 13 -12.84 -4.88 -21.64
CA LEU A 13 -13.07 -3.67 -20.85
C LEU A 13 -13.75 -3.97 -19.51
N ASN A 14 -14.07 -5.23 -19.21
CA ASN A 14 -14.73 -5.61 -17.97
C ASN A 14 -13.69 -5.90 -16.88
N LEU A 15 -13.56 -4.97 -15.93
CA LEU A 15 -12.60 -5.07 -14.82
C LEU A 15 -12.87 -6.25 -13.89
N PHE A 16 -14.10 -6.77 -13.82
CA PHE A 16 -14.46 -7.92 -12.99
C PHE A 16 -14.07 -9.28 -13.61
N THR A 17 -13.88 -9.32 -14.93
CA THR A 17 -13.52 -10.56 -15.65
C THR A 17 -12.05 -10.63 -16.05
N ILE A 18 -11.33 -9.50 -16.00
CA ILE A 18 -9.91 -9.45 -16.38
C ILE A 18 -9.03 -10.06 -15.26
N ARG A 19 -8.18 -11.01 -15.63
CA ARG A 19 -7.19 -11.57 -14.71
C ARG A 19 -5.96 -10.68 -14.71
N LEU A 20 -5.83 -9.85 -13.70
CA LEU A 20 -4.66 -8.98 -13.53
C LEU A 20 -3.43 -9.80 -13.10
N PRO A 21 -2.27 -9.63 -13.75
CA PRO A 21 -1.03 -10.21 -13.26
C PRO A 21 -0.63 -9.57 -11.91
N ILE A 22 0.09 -10.32 -11.07
CA ILE A 22 0.46 -9.89 -9.73
C ILE A 22 1.20 -8.53 -9.71
N ASN A 23 2.00 -8.25 -10.73
CA ASN A 23 2.71 -6.97 -10.88
C ASN A 23 1.74 -5.79 -11.02
N ALA A 24 0.65 -5.98 -11.77
CA ALA A 24 -0.39 -4.94 -11.94
C ALA A 24 -1.13 -4.72 -10.61
N VAL A 25 -1.45 -5.79 -9.88
CA VAL A 25 -2.08 -5.69 -8.54
C VAL A 25 -1.21 -4.88 -7.59
N VAL A 26 0.08 -5.22 -7.47
CA VAL A 26 1.03 -4.49 -6.61
C VAL A 26 1.12 -3.01 -7.00
N SER A 27 1.15 -2.70 -8.31
CA SER A 27 1.20 -1.32 -8.78
C SER A 27 -0.08 -0.54 -8.47
N ILE A 28 -1.26 -1.16 -8.60
CA ILE A 28 -2.54 -0.52 -8.23
C ILE A 28 -2.59 -0.27 -6.72
N LEU A 29 -2.23 -1.26 -5.92
CA LEU A 29 -2.20 -1.13 -4.47
C LEU A 29 -1.19 -0.07 -3.98
N HIS A 30 -0.05 0.09 -4.68
CA HIS A 30 0.89 1.18 -4.40
C HIS A 30 0.25 2.56 -4.58
N ARG A 31 -0.53 2.75 -5.63
CA ARG A 31 -1.26 4.02 -5.85
C ARG A 31 -2.34 4.24 -4.80
N VAL A 32 -3.13 3.20 -4.50
CA VAL A 32 -4.18 3.28 -3.47
C VAL A 32 -3.58 3.59 -2.10
N SER A 33 -2.51 2.91 -1.72
CA SER A 33 -1.82 3.18 -0.45
C SER A 33 -1.25 4.59 -0.40
N GLY A 34 -0.67 5.10 -1.50
CA GLY A 34 -0.19 6.48 -1.57
C GLY A 34 -1.29 7.52 -1.35
N VAL A 35 -2.45 7.33 -1.99
CA VAL A 35 -3.63 8.20 -1.77
C VAL A 35 -4.10 8.13 -0.32
N SER A 36 -4.19 6.93 0.26
CA SER A 36 -4.61 6.73 1.66
C SER A 36 -3.67 7.44 2.63
N LEU A 37 -2.36 7.33 2.43
CA LEU A 37 -1.37 8.03 3.24
C LEU A 37 -1.46 9.55 3.08
N PHE A 38 -1.62 10.04 1.86
CA PHE A 38 -1.80 11.48 1.61
C PHE A 38 -3.02 12.03 2.35
N LEU A 39 -4.15 11.34 2.27
CA LEU A 39 -5.37 11.74 2.97
C LEU A 39 -5.25 11.63 4.51
N SER A 40 -4.34 10.81 5.02
CA SER A 40 -4.09 10.71 6.47
C SER A 40 -3.22 11.85 7.03
N ILE A 41 -2.47 12.60 6.20
CA ILE A 41 -1.56 13.66 6.65
C ILE A 41 -2.25 14.70 7.55
N PRO A 42 -3.41 15.27 7.19
CA PRO A 42 -4.08 16.24 8.06
C PRO A 42 -4.43 15.68 9.44
N LEU A 43 -4.88 14.40 9.49
CA LEU A 43 -5.22 13.75 10.75
C LEU A 43 -3.97 13.50 11.61
N ILE A 44 -2.87 13.09 11.00
CA ILE A 44 -1.58 12.90 11.68
C ILE A 44 -1.07 14.23 12.25
N LEU A 45 -1.18 15.32 11.48
CA LEU A 45 -0.78 16.64 11.95
C LEU A 45 -1.65 17.14 13.11
N LEU A 46 -2.96 16.89 13.07
CA LEU A 46 -3.87 17.22 14.19
C LEU A 46 -3.53 16.39 15.44
N ALA A 47 -3.28 15.11 15.28
CA ALA A 47 -2.85 14.23 16.38
C ALA A 47 -1.49 14.68 16.96
N PHE A 48 -0.54 15.03 16.10
CA PHE A 48 0.75 15.59 16.52
C PHE A 48 0.58 16.90 17.30
N LYS A 49 -0.22 17.84 16.77
CA LYS A 49 -0.54 19.09 17.48
C LYS A 49 -1.13 18.79 18.86
N ALA A 50 -2.13 17.93 18.95
CA ALA A 50 -2.75 17.55 20.22
C ALA A 50 -1.74 16.94 21.21
N SER A 51 -0.77 16.17 20.69
CA SER A 51 0.24 15.52 21.53
C SER A 51 1.23 16.48 22.18
N VAL A 52 1.46 17.66 21.57
CA VAL A 52 2.44 18.66 22.07
C VAL A 52 1.80 19.88 22.72
N ASP A 53 0.49 20.05 22.59
CA ASP A 53 -0.26 21.24 23.03
C ASP A 53 -0.38 21.29 24.55
N SER A 54 -0.76 20.19 25.20
CA SER A 54 -0.85 20.10 26.66
C SER A 54 -0.82 18.65 27.16
N PRO A 55 -0.42 18.40 28.44
CA PRO A 55 -0.47 17.06 29.04
C PRO A 55 -1.88 16.46 29.02
N SER A 56 -2.92 17.29 29.19
CA SER A 56 -4.31 16.84 29.14
C SER A 56 -4.70 16.34 27.74
N ASN A 57 -4.33 17.07 26.69
CA ASN A 57 -4.59 16.69 25.31
C ASN A 57 -3.80 15.44 24.90
N TYR A 58 -2.58 15.31 25.38
CA TYR A 58 -1.78 14.08 25.20
C TYR A 58 -2.46 12.86 25.84
N PHE A 59 -2.93 12.99 27.09
CA PHE A 59 -3.64 11.91 27.76
C PHE A 59 -4.93 11.52 27.03
N LEU A 60 -5.71 12.51 26.61
CA LEU A 60 -6.93 12.27 25.83
C LEU A 60 -6.61 11.54 24.50
N LEU A 61 -5.60 12.01 23.76
CA LEU A 61 -5.19 11.40 22.50
C LEU A 61 -4.76 9.92 22.70
N THR A 62 -3.93 9.65 23.68
CA THR A 62 -3.48 8.27 23.98
C THR A 62 -4.63 7.36 24.38
N HIS A 63 -5.59 7.87 25.16
CA HIS A 63 -6.80 7.13 25.51
C HIS A 63 -7.65 6.83 24.25
N MET A 64 -7.84 7.81 23.36
CA MET A 64 -8.55 7.61 22.10
C MET A 64 -7.85 6.57 21.21
N LEU A 65 -6.52 6.69 21.03
CA LEU A 65 -5.74 5.76 20.19
C LEU A 65 -5.77 4.33 20.73
N ASN A 66 -6.04 4.14 22.01
CA ASN A 66 -6.16 2.81 22.61
C ASN A 66 -7.54 2.15 22.40
N THR A 67 -8.49 2.82 21.77
CA THR A 67 -9.78 2.22 21.42
C THR A 67 -9.64 1.22 20.27
N TRP A 68 -10.43 0.14 20.28
CA TRP A 68 -10.30 -0.96 19.32
C TRP A 68 -10.48 -0.51 17.87
N TYR A 69 -11.43 0.41 17.58
CA TYR A 69 -11.66 0.89 16.22
C TYR A 69 -10.53 1.77 15.69
N LEU A 70 -9.88 2.58 16.55
CA LEU A 70 -8.68 3.32 16.14
C LEU A 70 -7.46 2.41 15.98
N LYS A 71 -7.32 1.36 16.80
CA LYS A 71 -6.31 0.32 16.57
C LYS A 71 -6.48 -0.33 15.21
N LEU A 72 -7.72 -0.67 14.80
CA LEU A 72 -7.98 -1.20 13.46
C LEU A 72 -7.63 -0.20 12.35
N LEU A 73 -7.97 1.07 12.52
CA LEU A 73 -7.57 2.13 11.58
C LEU A 73 -6.04 2.23 11.46
N LEU A 74 -5.32 2.22 12.58
CA LEU A 74 -3.86 2.26 12.60
C LEU A 74 -3.24 1.03 11.92
N ILE A 75 -3.81 -0.16 12.10
CA ILE A 75 -3.38 -1.37 11.39
C ILE A 75 -3.58 -1.20 9.86
N GLY A 76 -4.72 -0.66 9.44
CA GLY A 76 -4.96 -0.36 8.03
C GLY A 76 -3.98 0.67 7.45
N LEU A 77 -3.67 1.74 8.19
CA LEU A 77 -2.68 2.73 7.81
C LEU A 77 -1.25 2.16 7.81
N SER A 78 -0.92 1.28 8.75
CA SER A 78 0.39 0.59 8.76
C SER A 78 0.56 -0.30 7.52
N TRP A 79 -0.50 -1.03 7.13
CA TRP A 79 -0.50 -1.78 5.87
C TRP A 79 -0.27 -0.85 4.67
N ALA A 80 -0.98 0.27 4.58
CA ALA A 80 -0.80 1.24 3.51
C ALA A 80 0.64 1.78 3.49
N PHE A 81 1.21 2.09 4.66
CA PHE A 81 2.59 2.55 4.80
C PHE A 81 3.60 1.50 4.32
N PHE A 82 3.54 0.28 4.83
CA PHE A 82 4.49 -0.78 4.44
C PHE A 82 4.35 -1.14 2.97
N HIS A 83 3.11 -1.23 2.46
CA HIS A 83 2.89 -1.53 1.04
C HIS A 83 3.46 -0.41 0.15
N HIS A 84 3.17 0.85 0.47
CA HIS A 84 3.68 1.99 -0.29
C HIS A 84 5.20 2.05 -0.27
N PHE A 85 5.81 1.85 0.89
CA PHE A 85 7.25 1.87 1.09
C PHE A 85 7.97 0.77 0.29
N PHE A 86 7.57 -0.49 0.48
CA PHE A 86 8.23 -1.60 -0.22
C PHE A 86 7.97 -1.60 -1.72
N ALA A 87 6.75 -1.23 -2.14
CA ALA A 87 6.43 -1.11 -3.57
C ALA A 87 7.18 0.08 -4.20
N GLY A 88 7.36 1.18 -3.47
CA GLY A 88 8.17 2.32 -3.90
C GLY A 88 9.63 1.93 -4.12
N ILE A 89 10.26 1.23 -3.16
CA ILE A 89 11.63 0.70 -3.33
C ILE A 89 11.70 -0.20 -4.57
N ARG A 90 10.73 -1.10 -4.74
CA ARG A 90 10.68 -1.97 -5.91
C ARG A 90 10.61 -1.18 -7.22
N HIS A 91 9.82 -0.11 -7.29
CA HIS A 91 9.73 0.74 -8.47
C HIS A 91 11.08 1.43 -8.77
N LEU A 92 11.74 1.99 -7.75
CA LEU A 92 13.07 2.60 -7.91
C LEU A 92 14.12 1.60 -8.42
N LEU A 93 14.09 0.35 -7.92
CA LEU A 93 14.98 -0.70 -8.39
C LEU A 93 14.70 -1.09 -9.85
N GLN A 94 13.44 -1.07 -10.28
CA GLN A 94 13.07 -1.32 -11.67
C GLN A 94 13.46 -0.17 -12.60
N ASP A 95 13.45 1.07 -12.13
CA ASP A 95 13.88 2.24 -12.90
C ASP A 95 15.37 2.18 -13.25
N ILE A 96 16.19 1.60 -12.39
CA ILE A 96 17.60 1.30 -12.69
C ILE A 96 17.80 -0.03 -13.44
N HIS A 97 16.74 -0.57 -14.05
CA HIS A 97 16.72 -1.82 -14.83
C HIS A 97 17.08 -3.09 -14.04
N TRP A 98 16.99 -3.04 -12.70
CA TRP A 98 17.21 -4.21 -11.87
C TRP A 98 15.93 -5.04 -11.71
N MET A 99 16.03 -6.37 -11.87
CA MET A 99 14.90 -7.32 -11.77
C MET A 99 13.74 -7.05 -12.76
N THR A 100 14.03 -6.57 -13.97
CA THR A 100 13.01 -6.23 -14.99
C THR A 100 12.48 -7.41 -15.78
N SER A 101 13.17 -8.59 -15.77
CA SER A 101 12.65 -9.78 -16.42
C SER A 101 11.29 -10.19 -15.84
N LEU A 102 10.40 -10.76 -16.66
CA LEU A 102 9.04 -11.12 -16.26
C LEU A 102 9.00 -12.03 -15.01
N ASN A 103 9.92 -13.00 -14.93
CA ASN A 103 10.01 -13.92 -13.81
C ASN A 103 10.46 -13.20 -12.53
N ASN A 104 11.50 -12.38 -12.61
CA ASN A 104 12.01 -11.60 -11.48
C ASN A 104 11.00 -10.56 -11.00
N ALA A 105 10.28 -9.92 -11.92
CA ALA A 105 9.21 -8.99 -11.58
C ALA A 105 8.05 -9.68 -10.84
N ARG A 106 7.67 -10.90 -11.22
CA ARG A 106 6.67 -11.69 -10.49
C ARG A 106 7.17 -12.14 -9.12
N LEU A 107 8.42 -12.58 -9.03
CA LEU A 107 9.03 -12.99 -7.77
C LEU A 107 9.12 -11.84 -6.79
N SER A 108 9.65 -10.68 -7.21
CA SER A 108 9.75 -9.48 -6.37
C SER A 108 8.38 -9.00 -5.88
N SER A 109 7.33 -9.09 -6.71
CA SER A 109 5.96 -8.77 -6.29
C SER A 109 5.43 -9.71 -5.20
N ARG A 110 5.73 -11.02 -5.27
CA ARG A 110 5.34 -11.98 -4.23
C ARG A 110 6.09 -11.73 -2.92
N ILE A 111 7.41 -11.54 -3.00
CA ILE A 111 8.25 -11.22 -1.84
C ILE A 111 7.72 -9.95 -1.15
N LEU A 112 7.43 -8.91 -1.92
CA LEU A 112 6.87 -7.67 -1.41
C LEU A 112 5.58 -7.91 -0.61
N LEU A 113 4.63 -8.65 -1.15
CA LEU A 113 3.36 -8.93 -0.46
C LEU A 113 3.58 -9.69 0.85
N TRP A 114 4.52 -10.64 0.89
CA TRP A 114 4.90 -11.32 2.12
C TRP A 114 5.52 -10.37 3.14
N LEU A 115 6.45 -9.50 2.72
CA LEU A 115 7.07 -8.51 3.60
C LEU A 115 6.03 -7.57 4.20
N VAL A 116 5.09 -7.08 3.38
CA VAL A 116 3.98 -6.24 3.85
C VAL A 116 3.12 -6.97 4.87
N GLY A 117 2.74 -8.22 4.58
CA GLY A 117 1.95 -9.04 5.50
C GLY A 117 2.65 -9.23 6.85
N ILE A 118 3.92 -9.61 6.84
CA ILE A 118 4.72 -9.81 8.05
C ILE A 118 4.84 -8.50 8.83
N ALA A 119 5.24 -7.40 8.18
CA ALA A 119 5.42 -6.10 8.83
C ALA A 119 4.12 -5.59 9.46
N THR A 120 3.00 -5.70 8.75
CA THR A 120 1.68 -5.31 9.27
C THR A 120 1.26 -6.19 10.45
N THR A 121 1.51 -7.50 10.40
CA THR A 121 1.18 -8.42 11.49
C THR A 121 2.02 -8.13 12.74
N VAL A 122 3.31 -7.87 12.58
CA VAL A 122 4.20 -7.47 13.69
C VAL A 122 3.71 -6.16 14.32
N PHE A 123 3.36 -5.17 13.49
CA PHE A 123 2.81 -3.91 13.99
C PHE A 123 1.48 -4.12 14.72
N ALA A 124 0.59 -4.95 14.17
CA ALA A 124 -0.68 -5.27 14.80
C ALA A 124 -0.50 -5.96 16.16
N ALA A 125 0.44 -6.91 16.26
CA ALA A 125 0.78 -7.55 17.53
C ALA A 125 1.30 -6.52 18.54
N PHE A 126 2.20 -5.64 18.14
CA PHE A 126 2.78 -4.60 19.01
C PHE A 126 1.73 -3.62 19.54
N ILE A 127 0.75 -3.22 18.73
CA ILE A 127 -0.27 -2.24 19.14
C ILE A 127 -1.37 -2.87 20.00
N TRP A 128 -1.49 -4.22 20.00
CA TRP A 128 -2.52 -4.95 20.75
C TRP A 128 -2.01 -5.49 22.10
N LEU A 129 -0.70 -5.73 22.20
CA LEU A 129 -0.02 -6.12 23.45
C LEU A 129 0.14 -4.92 24.39
#